data_8440782d66d9711028deebf84117bae0
#
_entry.id   8440782d66d9711028deebf84117bae0
#
_cell.length_a   1.000
_cell.length_b   1.000
_cell.length_c   1.000
_cell.angle_alpha   90.00
_cell.angle_beta   90.00
_cell.angle_gamma   90.00
#
_symmetry.space_group_name_H-M   'P 1'
#
loop_
_entity.id
_entity.type
_entity.pdbx_description
1 polymer ?
#
loop_
_entity_poly.entity_id
_entity_poly.type
_entity_poly.pdbx_seq_one_letter_code
_entity_poly.pdbx_strand_id
1 'polypeptide(L)'
;MDWMKDLGQRLGFPLETITFDQLPRLLEAFAYQLPFENTTVLEKRIRPFNDERFIETFLTERRGGVCYDLNGLLHRVLQELNCPVRVVQATVYDQKSASWSATGPTHVAIIWNETHLLDTGFGVNLPLVPVPLSGETVHSASGSYRIGKGDVL
;
A
#
# COMPACT_ATOMS: atom_id res chain seq x y z
N MET A 1 22.41 4.28 -9.61
CA MET A 1 20.99 4.45 -9.97
C MET A 1 20.29 5.06 -8.77
N ASP A 2 19.67 6.21 -8.95
CA ASP A 2 18.83 6.82 -7.90
C ASP A 2 17.40 6.30 -8.08
N TRP A 3 17.13 5.17 -7.46
CA TRP A 3 15.84 4.49 -7.61
C TRP A 3 14.64 5.32 -7.11
N MET A 4 14.84 6.20 -6.12
CA MET A 4 13.79 7.12 -5.64
C MET A 4 13.41 8.13 -6.73
N LYS A 5 14.39 8.71 -7.42
CA LYS A 5 14.16 9.61 -8.54
C LYS A 5 13.46 8.91 -9.70
N ASP A 6 13.94 7.71 -10.07
CA ASP A 6 13.35 6.92 -11.17
C ASP A 6 11.92 6.49 -10.85
N LEU A 7 11.65 6.09 -9.59
CA LEU A 7 10.30 5.79 -9.12
C LEU A 7 9.41 7.04 -9.13
N GLY A 8 9.93 8.18 -8.67
CA GLY A 8 9.20 9.45 -8.71
C GLY A 8 8.79 9.84 -10.13
N GLN A 9 9.66 9.64 -11.10
CA GLN A 9 9.33 9.85 -12.53
C GLN A 9 8.23 8.89 -13.00
N ARG A 10 8.30 7.61 -12.62
CA ARG A 10 7.25 6.63 -12.95
C ARG A 10 5.90 7.00 -12.34
N LEU A 11 5.90 7.43 -11.08
CA LEU A 11 4.69 7.82 -10.36
C LEU A 11 4.10 9.16 -10.82
N GLY A 12 4.91 10.01 -11.50
CA GLY A 12 4.54 11.40 -11.74
C GLY A 12 4.44 12.22 -10.45
N PHE A 13 5.18 11.82 -9.41
CA PHE A 13 5.19 12.42 -8.08
C PHE A 13 6.64 12.50 -7.55
N PRO A 14 7.15 13.70 -7.20
CA PRO A 14 8.52 13.82 -6.69
C PRO A 14 8.66 13.17 -5.29
N LEU A 15 9.69 12.34 -5.13
CA LEU A 15 9.98 11.61 -3.89
C LEU A 15 11.21 12.19 -3.17
N GLU A 16 11.24 13.51 -2.97
CA GLU A 16 12.33 14.18 -2.25
C GLU A 16 11.96 14.45 -0.78
N THR A 17 10.75 14.91 -0.57
CA THR A 17 10.16 15.14 0.75
C THR A 17 8.66 14.84 0.67
N ILE A 18 8.04 14.51 1.79
CA ILE A 18 6.60 14.32 1.86
C ILE A 18 6.04 14.84 3.18
N THR A 19 4.93 15.55 3.09
CA THR A 19 4.12 15.99 4.22
C THR A 19 2.83 15.18 4.27
N PHE A 20 2.14 15.20 5.40
CA PHE A 20 0.87 14.51 5.58
C PHE A 20 -0.17 14.91 4.51
N ASP A 21 -0.25 16.20 4.19
CA ASP A 21 -1.20 16.73 3.20
C ASP A 21 -0.93 16.27 1.76
N GLN A 22 0.28 15.77 1.49
CA GLN A 22 0.67 15.23 0.19
C GLN A 22 0.37 13.72 0.07
N LEU A 23 0.08 13.02 1.18
CA LEU A 23 -0.19 11.59 1.17
C LEU A 23 -1.33 11.19 0.22
N PRO A 24 -2.47 11.90 0.14
CA PRO A 24 -3.52 11.54 -0.82
C PRO A 24 -3.00 11.48 -2.26
N ARG A 25 -2.21 12.48 -2.68
CA ARG A 25 -1.62 12.49 -4.03
C ARG A 25 -0.62 11.36 -4.25
N LEU A 26 0.16 11.00 -3.23
CA LEU A 26 1.07 9.85 -3.31
C LEU A 26 0.29 8.53 -3.44
N LEU A 27 -0.76 8.34 -2.62
CA LEU A 27 -1.60 7.14 -2.68
C LEU A 27 -2.30 7.01 -4.05
N GLU A 28 -2.81 8.10 -4.60
CA GLU A 28 -3.36 8.15 -5.94
C GLU A 28 -2.32 7.79 -7.00
N ALA A 29 -1.10 8.35 -6.91
CA ALA A 29 -0.02 8.05 -7.85
C ALA A 29 0.33 6.55 -7.84
N PHE A 30 0.41 5.93 -6.65
CA PHE A 30 0.58 4.49 -6.53
C PHE A 30 -0.56 3.72 -7.21
N ALA A 31 -1.81 4.06 -6.91
CA ALA A 31 -2.99 3.36 -7.45
C ALA A 31 -3.08 3.44 -8.98
N TYR A 32 -2.73 4.58 -9.57
CA TYR A 32 -2.83 4.78 -11.02
C TYR A 32 -1.62 4.27 -11.80
N GLN A 33 -0.43 4.27 -11.20
CA GLN A 33 0.81 3.93 -11.91
C GLN A 33 1.32 2.52 -11.64
N LEU A 34 0.90 1.90 -10.54
CA LEU A 34 1.36 0.58 -10.13
C LEU A 34 0.17 -0.39 -10.03
N PRO A 35 -0.09 -1.19 -11.06
CA PRO A 35 -1.25 -2.08 -11.07
C PRO A 35 -1.15 -3.17 -10.00
N PHE A 36 -2.30 -3.51 -9.41
CA PHE A 36 -2.41 -4.73 -8.61
C PHE A 36 -2.42 -5.94 -9.54
N GLU A 37 -1.42 -6.80 -9.42
CA GLU A 37 -1.30 -8.01 -10.23
C GLU A 37 -0.65 -9.16 -9.45
N ASN A 38 -0.98 -10.39 -9.81
CA ASN A 38 -0.43 -11.60 -9.19
C ASN A 38 0.40 -12.48 -10.16
N THR A 39 0.79 -11.95 -11.30
CA THR A 39 1.49 -12.70 -12.34
C THR A 39 2.78 -13.32 -11.82
N THR A 40 3.54 -12.56 -11.02
CA THR A 40 4.78 -13.06 -10.38
C THR A 40 4.53 -14.26 -9.47
N VAL A 41 3.40 -14.27 -8.76
CA VAL A 41 2.99 -15.37 -7.89
C VAL A 41 2.62 -16.60 -8.72
N LEU A 42 1.85 -16.41 -9.80
CA LEU A 42 1.45 -17.48 -10.72
C LEU A 42 2.64 -18.10 -11.44
N GLU A 43 3.63 -17.30 -11.81
CA GLU A 43 4.89 -17.75 -12.41
C GLU A 43 5.84 -18.40 -11.40
N LYS A 44 5.48 -18.45 -10.11
CA LYS A 44 6.33 -18.94 -9.01
C LYS A 44 7.68 -18.24 -8.90
N ARG A 45 7.75 -16.99 -9.34
CA ARG A 45 8.94 -16.12 -9.27
C ARG A 45 9.03 -15.42 -7.92
N ILE A 46 8.94 -16.20 -6.85
CA ILE A 46 9.05 -15.65 -5.49
C ILE A 46 10.52 -15.31 -5.24
N ARG A 47 10.80 -14.04 -4.99
CA ARG A 47 12.14 -13.51 -4.68
C ARG A 47 12.17 -12.88 -3.29
N PRO A 48 13.34 -12.73 -2.68
CA PRO A 48 13.48 -12.01 -1.42
C PRO A 48 12.89 -10.59 -1.50
N PHE A 49 12.32 -10.14 -0.41
CA PHE A 49 11.73 -8.81 -0.29
C PHE A 49 12.85 -7.80 0.03
N ASN A 50 13.44 -7.19 -0.98
CA ASN A 50 14.56 -6.27 -0.88
C ASN A 50 14.52 -5.19 -1.98
N ASP A 51 15.41 -4.21 -1.89
CA ASP A 51 15.47 -3.10 -2.84
C ASP A 51 15.73 -3.57 -4.29
N GLU A 52 16.56 -4.61 -4.48
CA GLU A 52 16.84 -5.16 -5.80
C GLU A 52 15.57 -5.68 -6.47
N ARG A 53 14.73 -6.40 -5.73
CA ARG A 53 13.42 -6.86 -6.21
C ARG A 53 12.52 -5.68 -6.60
N PHE A 54 12.47 -4.62 -5.79
CA PHE A 54 11.65 -3.46 -6.09
C PHE A 54 12.13 -2.76 -7.37
N ILE A 55 13.43 -2.53 -7.50
CA ILE A 55 14.03 -1.93 -8.68
C ILE A 55 13.71 -2.76 -9.92
N GLU A 56 13.93 -4.07 -9.86
CA GLU A 56 13.64 -4.95 -10.99
C GLU A 56 12.16 -4.92 -11.36
N THR A 57 11.27 -5.18 -10.41
CA THR A 57 9.83 -5.28 -10.65
C THR A 57 9.23 -3.96 -11.11
N PHE A 58 9.49 -2.89 -10.36
CA PHE A 58 8.80 -1.63 -10.58
C PHE A 58 9.50 -0.69 -11.56
N LEU A 59 10.81 -0.75 -11.70
CA LEU A 59 11.54 0.17 -12.57
C LEU A 59 11.99 -0.49 -13.88
N THR A 60 12.56 -1.69 -13.81
CA THR A 60 13.07 -2.38 -15.00
C THR A 60 11.96 -3.06 -15.78
N GLU A 61 11.18 -3.93 -15.14
CA GLU A 61 10.06 -4.65 -15.77
C GLU A 61 8.80 -3.79 -15.90
N ARG A 62 8.73 -2.66 -15.20
CA ARG A 62 7.58 -1.74 -15.15
C ARG A 62 6.26 -2.42 -14.78
N ARG A 63 6.33 -3.42 -13.93
CA ARG A 63 5.17 -4.20 -13.45
C ARG A 63 4.57 -3.59 -12.20
N GLY A 64 3.48 -4.18 -11.74
CA GLY A 64 2.87 -3.96 -10.44
C GLY A 64 3.18 -5.10 -9.47
N GLY A 65 2.25 -5.44 -8.60
CA GLY A 65 2.42 -6.53 -7.66
C GLY A 65 1.21 -6.74 -6.76
N VAL A 66 1.34 -7.62 -5.80
CA VAL A 66 0.33 -7.87 -4.76
C VAL A 66 0.53 -6.93 -3.56
N CYS A 67 -0.28 -7.07 -2.53
CA CYS A 67 -0.24 -6.20 -1.35
C CYS A 67 1.16 -6.10 -0.71
N TYR A 68 1.89 -7.20 -0.65
CA TYR A 68 3.26 -7.21 -0.12
C TYR A 68 4.22 -6.38 -0.96
N ASP A 69 4.07 -6.40 -2.28
CA ASP A 69 4.91 -5.64 -3.19
C ASP A 69 4.57 -4.15 -3.13
N LEU A 70 3.28 -3.80 -3.26
CA LEU A 70 2.83 -2.41 -3.33
C LEU A 70 2.96 -1.69 -1.99
N ASN A 71 2.46 -2.27 -0.91
CA ASN A 71 2.60 -1.66 0.43
C ASN A 71 4.04 -1.75 0.95
N GLY A 72 4.79 -2.78 0.57
CA GLY A 72 6.21 -2.86 0.87
C GLY A 72 7.02 -1.76 0.19
N LEU A 73 6.74 -1.48 -1.09
CA LEU A 73 7.36 -0.36 -1.79
C LEU A 73 6.98 0.98 -1.16
N LEU A 74 5.69 1.19 -0.83
CA LEU A 74 5.25 2.40 -0.14
C LEU A 74 5.97 2.58 1.20
N HIS A 75 6.06 1.52 2.00
CA HIS A 75 6.80 1.54 3.26
C HIS A 75 8.27 1.94 3.05
N ARG A 76 8.94 1.33 2.07
CA ARG A 76 10.33 1.62 1.75
C ARG A 76 10.56 3.07 1.32
N VAL A 77 9.66 3.61 0.47
CA VAL A 77 9.67 5.02 0.07
C VAL A 77 9.55 5.94 1.29
N LEU A 78 8.56 5.68 2.13
CA LEU A 78 8.30 6.51 3.30
C LEU A 78 9.45 6.44 4.33
N GLN A 79 10.11 5.28 4.47
CA GLN A 79 11.30 5.14 5.30
C GLN A 79 12.48 5.96 4.77
N GLU A 80 12.75 5.95 3.46
CA GLU A 80 13.79 6.78 2.84
C GLU A 80 13.55 8.28 3.07
N LEU A 81 12.27 8.68 3.13
CA LEU A 81 11.86 10.04 3.43
C LEU A 81 11.82 10.35 4.95
N ASN A 82 12.33 9.45 5.79
CA ASN A 82 12.37 9.56 7.26
C ASN A 82 10.97 9.75 7.89
N CYS A 83 9.94 9.16 7.29
CA CYS A 83 8.58 9.20 7.83
C CYS A 83 8.39 8.18 8.96
N PRO A 84 7.61 8.49 9.99
CA PRO A 84 7.32 7.56 11.08
C PRO A 84 6.26 6.54 10.63
N VAL A 85 6.71 5.44 10.03
CA VAL A 85 5.84 4.39 9.47
C VAL A 85 6.22 3.00 9.95
N ARG A 86 5.23 2.14 10.05
CA ARG A 86 5.42 0.71 10.28
C ARG A 86 4.43 -0.12 9.48
N VAL A 87 4.81 -1.35 9.17
CA VAL A 87 3.94 -2.35 8.51
C VAL A 87 3.07 -3.04 9.56
N VAL A 88 1.82 -3.30 9.20
CA VAL A 88 0.90 -4.15 9.96
C VAL A 88 0.36 -5.26 9.09
N GLN A 89 0.12 -6.41 9.69
CA GLN A 89 -0.60 -7.52 9.05
C GLN A 89 -2.10 -7.39 9.29
N ALA A 90 -2.89 -7.84 8.32
CA ALA A 90 -4.34 -7.84 8.38
C ALA A 90 -4.93 -9.12 7.77
N THR A 91 -6.08 -9.51 8.28
CA THR A 91 -6.89 -10.59 7.71
C THR A 91 -8.07 -9.97 6.98
N VAL A 92 -8.33 -10.42 5.76
CA VAL A 92 -9.45 -9.95 4.95
C VAL A 92 -10.75 -10.59 5.44
N TYR A 93 -11.78 -9.77 5.64
CA TYR A 93 -13.14 -10.24 5.91
C TYR A 93 -13.92 -10.35 4.60
N ASP A 94 -14.49 -11.51 4.34
CA ASP A 94 -15.36 -11.74 3.19
C ASP A 94 -16.83 -11.51 3.58
N GLN A 95 -17.41 -10.45 3.06
CA GLN A 95 -18.81 -10.11 3.32
C GLN A 95 -19.81 -11.14 2.76
N LYS A 96 -19.44 -11.82 1.67
CA LYS A 96 -20.35 -12.82 1.05
C LYS A 96 -20.49 -14.07 1.91
N SER A 97 -19.39 -14.54 2.46
CA SER A 97 -19.38 -15.69 3.38
C SER A 97 -19.60 -15.29 4.84
N ALA A 98 -19.66 -13.99 5.14
CA ALA A 98 -19.73 -13.43 6.49
C ALA A 98 -18.67 -14.02 7.44
N SER A 99 -17.44 -14.18 6.94
CA SER A 99 -16.35 -14.81 7.66
C SER A 99 -14.99 -14.18 7.37
N TRP A 100 -14.07 -14.36 8.29
CA TRP A 100 -12.67 -14.04 8.05
C TRP A 100 -12.04 -15.02 7.07
N SER A 101 -11.15 -14.52 6.21
CA SER A 101 -10.41 -15.37 5.27
C SER A 101 -9.71 -16.52 6.00
N ALA A 102 -9.96 -17.76 5.54
CA ALA A 102 -9.34 -18.96 6.07
C ALA A 102 -7.81 -18.99 5.92
N THR A 103 -7.26 -18.16 5.04
CA THR A 103 -5.82 -18.02 4.82
C THR A 103 -5.12 -17.18 5.90
N GLY A 104 -5.88 -16.59 6.82
CA GLY A 104 -5.34 -15.80 7.94
C GLY A 104 -4.81 -14.43 7.51
N PRO A 105 -3.77 -13.90 8.20
CA PRO A 105 -3.25 -12.54 7.99
C PRO A 105 -2.37 -12.48 6.73
N THR A 106 -2.99 -12.51 5.57
CA THR A 106 -2.32 -12.49 4.25
C THR A 106 -2.24 -11.11 3.62
N HIS A 107 -2.81 -10.09 4.26
CA HIS A 107 -2.71 -8.70 3.81
C HIS A 107 -1.73 -7.91 4.68
N VAL A 108 -1.10 -6.91 4.09
CA VAL A 108 -0.26 -5.94 4.81
C VAL A 108 -0.69 -4.53 4.46
N ALA A 109 -0.60 -3.63 5.42
CA ALA A 109 -0.86 -2.20 5.26
C ALA A 109 0.17 -1.40 6.06
N ILE A 110 0.11 -0.08 5.97
CA ILE A 110 1.06 0.83 6.62
C ILE A 110 0.33 1.66 7.68
N ILE A 111 0.93 1.81 8.85
CA ILE A 111 0.51 2.79 9.85
C ILE A 111 1.46 3.98 9.79
N TRP A 112 0.91 5.17 9.60
CA TRP A 112 1.59 6.45 9.63
C TRP A 112 1.43 7.08 11.01
N ASN A 113 2.56 7.38 11.65
CA ASN A 113 2.66 8.14 12.91
C ASN A 113 1.68 7.64 14.01
N GLU A 114 1.41 6.33 14.06
CA GLU A 114 0.45 5.69 14.98
C GLU A 114 -0.98 6.29 14.94
N THR A 115 -1.32 7.04 13.90
CA THR A 115 -2.59 7.77 13.79
C THR A 115 -3.44 7.41 12.57
N HIS A 116 -2.83 6.98 11.47
CA HIS A 116 -3.54 6.74 10.21
C HIS A 116 -3.09 5.45 9.52
N LEU A 117 -4.04 4.80 8.87
CA LEU A 117 -3.80 3.67 7.96
C LEU A 117 -3.59 4.19 6.53
N LEU A 118 -2.57 3.67 5.87
CA LEU A 118 -2.32 3.84 4.44
C LEU A 118 -2.34 2.46 3.79
N ASP A 119 -3.02 2.32 2.65
CA ASP A 119 -3.08 1.08 1.91
C ASP A 119 -3.15 1.34 0.40
N THR A 120 -2.17 0.84 -0.35
CA THR A 120 -2.10 0.89 -1.81
C THR A 120 -2.20 -0.50 -2.44
N GLY A 121 -2.35 -1.55 -1.63
CA GLY A 121 -2.19 -2.92 -2.06
C GLY A 121 -3.41 -3.82 -1.87
N PHE A 122 -4.57 -3.29 -1.49
CA PHE A 122 -5.78 -4.12 -1.32
C PHE A 122 -6.37 -4.61 -2.67
N GLY A 123 -6.04 -3.95 -3.76
CA GLY A 123 -6.43 -4.33 -5.12
C GLY A 123 -7.74 -3.71 -5.60
N VAL A 124 -8.72 -3.52 -4.72
CA VAL A 124 -10.02 -2.88 -4.99
C VAL A 124 -10.38 -1.94 -3.86
N ASN A 125 -11.23 -0.95 -4.16
CA ASN A 125 -11.74 -0.02 -3.13
C ASN A 125 -10.64 0.56 -2.24
N LEU A 126 -9.54 1.02 -2.86
CA LEU A 126 -8.42 1.61 -2.13
C LEU A 126 -8.81 2.94 -1.50
N PRO A 127 -8.51 3.16 -0.22
CA PRO A 127 -8.63 4.48 0.37
C PRO A 127 -7.51 5.38 -0.17
N LEU A 128 -7.82 6.21 -1.14
CA LEU A 128 -6.85 7.13 -1.75
C LEU A 128 -6.53 8.33 -0.83
N VAL A 129 -6.77 8.17 0.44
CA VAL A 129 -6.48 9.12 1.53
C VAL A 129 -6.07 8.36 2.78
N PRO A 130 -5.27 8.95 3.68
CA PRO A 130 -5.00 8.36 4.99
C PRO A 130 -6.30 8.15 5.78
N VAL A 131 -6.50 6.97 6.34
CA VAL A 131 -7.70 6.64 7.13
C VAL A 131 -7.37 6.74 8.62
N PRO A 132 -8.01 7.64 9.39
CA PRO A 132 -7.67 7.84 10.79
C PRO A 132 -8.04 6.63 11.67
N LEU A 133 -7.16 6.26 12.58
CA LEU A 133 -7.41 5.19 13.56
C LEU A 133 -8.43 5.61 14.64
N SER A 134 -8.75 6.91 14.70
CA SER A 134 -9.76 7.47 15.65
C SER A 134 -11.19 7.02 15.37
N GLY A 135 -11.45 6.50 14.17
CA GLY A 135 -12.78 6.05 13.76
C GLY A 135 -13.60 7.11 12.99
N GLU A 136 -12.98 8.23 12.65
CA GLU A 136 -13.61 9.23 11.77
C GLU A 136 -13.75 8.68 10.35
N THR A 137 -14.86 9.03 9.70
CA THR A 137 -15.08 8.68 8.29
C THR A 137 -14.35 9.68 7.40
N VAL A 138 -13.57 9.15 6.46
CA VAL A 138 -12.93 9.91 5.39
C VAL A 138 -13.53 9.55 4.05
N HIS A 139 -13.46 10.49 3.10
CA HIS A 139 -14.00 10.32 1.76
C HIS A 139 -12.88 10.49 0.73
N SER A 140 -12.90 9.63 -0.27
CA SER A 140 -12.03 9.72 -1.45
C SER A 140 -12.83 9.45 -2.71
N ALA A 141 -12.21 9.59 -3.87
CA ALA A 141 -12.84 9.29 -5.15
C ALA A 141 -13.34 7.83 -5.28
N SER A 142 -12.74 6.91 -4.53
CA SER A 142 -13.07 5.48 -4.53
C SER A 142 -14.17 5.08 -3.53
N GLY A 143 -14.54 5.96 -2.59
CA GLY A 143 -15.57 5.69 -1.59
C GLY A 143 -15.34 6.36 -0.25
N SER A 144 -16.04 5.87 0.77
CA SER A 144 -15.96 6.33 2.16
C SER A 144 -15.36 5.23 3.03
N TYR A 145 -14.43 5.61 3.90
CA TYR A 145 -13.64 4.68 4.71
C TYR A 145 -13.63 5.08 6.18
N ARG A 146 -13.66 4.09 7.03
CA ARG A 146 -13.59 4.26 8.47
C ARG A 146 -12.98 3.03 9.13
N ILE A 147 -12.17 3.24 10.15
CA ILE A 147 -11.69 2.16 11.03
C ILE A 147 -12.62 2.12 12.22
N GLY A 148 -13.31 1.00 12.38
CA GLY A 148 -14.14 0.71 13.55
C GLY A 148 -13.38 -0.16 14.56
N LYS A 149 -13.66 0.03 15.85
CA LYS A 149 -13.35 -0.98 16.87
C LYS A 149 -14.48 -1.99 16.82
N GLY A 150 -14.19 -3.20 16.43
CA GLY A 150 -15.14 -4.31 16.44
C GLY A 150 -14.57 -5.45 17.27
N ASP A 151 -15.41 -6.09 18.08
CA ASP A 151 -15.09 -7.41 18.58
C ASP A 151 -15.24 -8.37 17.41
N VAL A 152 -14.23 -9.21 17.22
CA VAL A 152 -14.31 -10.33 16.30
C VAL A 152 -15.25 -11.32 16.96
N LEU A 153 -16.50 -11.35 16.50
CA LEU A 153 -17.48 -12.36 16.93
C LEU A 153 -17.22 -13.68 16.22
#